data_798d42532fba357cff081239679aef2d
#
_entry.id   798d42532fba357cff081239679aef2d
#
_cell.length_a   1.000
_cell.length_b   1.000
_cell.length_c   1.000
_cell.angle_alpha   90.00
_cell.angle_beta   90.00
_cell.angle_gamma   90.00
#
_symmetry.space_group_name_H-M   'P 1'
#
loop_
_entity.id
_entity.type
_entity.pdbx_description
1 polymer ?
#
loop_
_entity_poly.entity_id
_entity_poly.type
_entity_poly.pdbx_seq_one_letter_code
_entity_poly.pdbx_strand_id
1 'polypeptide(L)'
;MRFATAAPVATDSFAPLSVPVDAGLNAVRGDIAAVLSMRHGGPRPVRLRYECVGRADAPVVVLAGGISAHRHVAANAEFPEKGWAEGLVAAGRALDPASLRILAFDFIGADGALDLPIDTADQADALALLLDHLGIARLQCFVGYSYGALVGQQFAIRHRQRVQKLIAVSGAHRPHPYAAAWRALQRRAVALGQLQCAESHGLSLARQFAMLSYRTPEEFGERFDAAPEVVNGRVRVAAEDYLDAAGAQYVARTPVDAYLRLSESIDLHRIDPAAIQVPTVVVAVEGDRLVPLADCVGLVEGLGPRGSLRVLRSPYG
;
A
#
# COMPACT_ATOMS: atom_id res chain seq x y z
N MET A 1 11.20 45.75 -29.71
CA MET A 1 10.84 45.20 -28.41
C MET A 1 11.51 43.83 -28.31
N ARG A 2 12.51 43.67 -27.45
CA ARG A 2 13.24 42.40 -27.28
C ARG A 2 12.50 41.61 -26.21
N PHE A 3 12.05 40.42 -26.52
CA PHE A 3 11.49 39.49 -25.53
C PHE A 3 12.65 38.91 -24.72
N ALA A 4 12.58 39.11 -23.42
CA ALA A 4 13.51 38.50 -22.47
C ALA A 4 13.18 37.01 -22.38
N THR A 5 14.16 36.16 -22.67
CA THR A 5 14.10 34.73 -22.40
C THR A 5 14.09 34.50 -20.89
N ALA A 6 13.05 33.89 -20.37
CA ALA A 6 12.98 33.44 -19.00
C ALA A 6 14.07 32.37 -18.75
N ALA A 7 14.83 32.54 -17.67
CA ALA A 7 15.80 31.56 -17.22
C ALA A 7 15.09 30.25 -16.81
N PRO A 8 15.70 29.08 -17.04
CA PRO A 8 15.12 27.82 -16.62
C PRO A 8 15.05 27.78 -15.08
N VAL A 9 13.88 27.52 -14.56
CA VAL A 9 13.66 27.23 -13.14
C VAL A 9 14.44 25.97 -12.82
N ALA A 10 15.37 26.08 -11.89
CA ALA A 10 16.08 24.92 -11.38
C ALA A 10 15.09 23.93 -10.77
N THR A 11 14.93 22.80 -11.44
CA THR A 11 14.29 21.63 -10.85
C THR A 11 15.23 21.17 -9.75
N ASP A 12 14.86 21.40 -8.48
CA ASP A 12 15.43 20.67 -7.37
C ASP A 12 15.11 19.18 -7.60
N SER A 13 15.99 18.53 -8.35
CA SER A 13 16.05 17.09 -8.40
C SER A 13 16.42 16.66 -6.98
N PHE A 14 15.47 16.11 -6.25
CA PHE A 14 15.81 15.23 -5.14
C PHE A 14 16.71 14.15 -5.73
N ALA A 15 18.03 14.37 -5.60
CA ALA A 15 19.01 13.34 -5.91
C ALA A 15 18.57 12.10 -5.11
N PRO A 16 18.45 10.92 -5.73
CA PRO A 16 18.20 9.71 -4.98
C PRO A 16 19.33 9.62 -3.96
N LEU A 17 18.97 9.71 -2.65
CA LEU A 17 19.91 9.43 -1.59
C LEU A 17 20.42 8.02 -1.88
N SER A 18 21.66 7.89 -2.32
CA SER A 18 22.34 6.61 -2.42
C SER A 18 22.49 6.12 -0.98
N VAL A 19 21.53 5.32 -0.53
CA VAL A 19 21.63 4.64 0.75
C VAL A 19 22.72 3.59 0.56
N PRO A 20 23.79 3.60 1.37
CA PRO A 20 24.77 2.52 1.34
C PRO A 20 24.05 1.21 1.58
N VAL A 21 24.18 0.25 0.67
CA VAL A 21 23.72 -1.12 0.89
C VAL A 21 24.58 -1.67 2.03
N ASP A 22 23.97 -1.85 3.21
CA ASP A 22 24.69 -2.35 4.38
C ASP A 22 24.97 -3.84 4.19
N ALA A 23 26.24 -4.16 3.89
CA ALA A 23 26.71 -5.50 3.53
C ALA A 23 26.61 -6.54 4.68
N GLY A 24 26.13 -6.14 5.85
CA GLY A 24 26.03 -6.98 7.04
C GLY A 24 24.62 -7.41 7.43
N LEU A 25 23.56 -6.98 6.73
CA LEU A 25 22.20 -7.31 7.10
C LEU A 25 21.69 -8.52 6.31
N ASN A 26 21.39 -9.59 7.04
CA ASN A 26 20.80 -10.79 6.45
C ASN A 26 19.38 -10.51 5.96
N ALA A 27 19.14 -10.71 4.68
CA ALA A 27 17.82 -10.73 4.10
C ALA A 27 17.46 -12.16 3.67
N VAL A 28 16.25 -12.59 4.01
CA VAL A 28 15.76 -13.93 3.68
C VAL A 28 14.38 -13.81 3.07
N ARG A 29 14.20 -14.42 1.89
CA ARG A 29 12.88 -14.62 1.26
C ARG A 29 12.41 -16.04 1.46
N GLY A 30 11.10 -16.20 1.60
CA GLY A 30 10.47 -17.50 1.63
C GLY A 30 9.12 -17.49 0.91
N ASP A 31 8.68 -18.71 0.62
CA ASP A 31 7.41 -18.99 -0.04
C ASP A 31 6.88 -20.31 0.53
N ILE A 32 5.76 -20.25 1.23
CA ILE A 32 5.14 -21.40 1.85
C ILE A 32 3.72 -21.62 1.34
N ALA A 33 3.36 -22.86 1.14
CA ALA A 33 1.99 -23.26 0.84
C ALA A 33 1.25 -23.53 2.16
N ALA A 34 0.04 -23.01 2.26
CA ALA A 34 -0.85 -23.22 3.39
C ALA A 34 -2.29 -23.40 2.91
N VAL A 35 -3.16 -23.88 3.81
CA VAL A 35 -4.60 -23.88 3.59
C VAL A 35 -5.20 -22.86 4.55
N LEU A 36 -5.90 -21.87 4.00
CA LEU A 36 -6.58 -20.83 4.76
C LEU A 36 -8.10 -21.00 4.64
N SER A 37 -8.80 -20.94 5.76
CA SER A 37 -10.28 -20.91 5.76
C SER A 37 -10.75 -19.48 5.48
N MET A 38 -11.03 -19.21 4.21
CA MET A 38 -11.47 -17.88 3.74
C MET A 38 -12.90 -17.58 4.21
N ARG A 39 -13.16 -16.34 4.59
CA ARG A 39 -14.49 -15.91 5.06
C ARG A 39 -15.60 -16.10 4.01
N HIS A 40 -15.27 -15.88 2.75
CA HIS A 40 -16.22 -15.90 1.64
C HIS A 40 -16.04 -17.12 0.70
N GLY A 41 -15.19 -18.08 1.05
CA GLY A 41 -14.88 -19.19 0.13
C GLY A 41 -14.54 -20.53 0.79
N GLY A 42 -14.56 -20.60 2.13
CA GLY A 42 -14.13 -21.80 2.85
C GLY A 42 -12.63 -22.09 2.67
N PRO A 43 -12.16 -23.32 2.92
CA PRO A 43 -10.76 -23.68 2.81
C PRO A 43 -10.22 -23.50 1.39
N ARG A 44 -9.11 -22.78 1.24
CA ARG A 44 -8.40 -22.56 -0.01
C ARG A 44 -6.90 -22.71 0.17
N PRO A 45 -6.19 -23.31 -0.82
CA PRO A 45 -4.74 -23.25 -0.86
C PRO A 45 -4.30 -21.81 -1.12
N VAL A 46 -3.32 -21.35 -0.34
CA VAL A 46 -2.73 -20.01 -0.46
C VAL A 46 -1.21 -20.13 -0.44
N ARG A 47 -0.55 -19.17 -1.08
CA ARG A 47 0.91 -19.00 -1.00
C ARG A 47 1.24 -17.79 -0.18
N LEU A 48 2.07 -17.99 0.85
CA LEU A 48 2.51 -16.92 1.76
C LEU A 48 3.97 -16.61 1.44
N ARG A 49 4.17 -15.53 0.71
CA ARG A 49 5.51 -15.06 0.30
C ARG A 49 5.94 -13.93 1.20
N TYR A 50 7.17 -13.99 1.67
CA TYR A 50 7.69 -12.99 2.60
C TYR A 50 9.15 -12.66 2.34
N GLU A 51 9.58 -11.54 2.92
CA GLU A 51 10.97 -11.13 3.07
C GLU A 51 11.17 -10.66 4.51
N CYS A 52 12.24 -11.17 5.14
CA CYS A 52 12.73 -10.69 6.42
C CYS A 52 14.05 -9.98 6.20
N VAL A 53 14.21 -8.77 6.73
CA VAL A 53 15.45 -8.00 6.69
C VAL A 53 15.87 -7.65 8.12
N GLY A 54 17.14 -7.79 8.44
CA GLY A 54 17.72 -7.46 9.74
C GLY A 54 18.06 -8.70 10.59
N ARG A 55 18.45 -8.45 11.83
CA ARG A 55 18.93 -9.48 12.74
C ARG A 55 17.82 -10.46 13.12
N ALA A 56 18.15 -11.74 13.10
CA ALA A 56 17.19 -12.82 13.38
C ALA A 56 16.68 -12.81 14.84
N ASP A 57 17.50 -12.33 15.77
CA ASP A 57 17.22 -12.24 17.22
C ASP A 57 16.60 -10.91 17.66
N ALA A 58 16.47 -9.94 16.74
CA ALA A 58 15.91 -8.63 17.03
C ALA A 58 14.38 -8.65 17.12
N PRO A 59 13.77 -7.67 17.81
CA PRO A 59 12.31 -7.50 17.84
C PRO A 59 11.73 -7.41 16.43
N VAL A 60 10.64 -8.15 16.19
CA VAL A 60 10.03 -8.24 14.86
C VAL A 60 9.01 -7.11 14.67
N VAL A 61 9.15 -6.39 13.57
CA VAL A 61 8.19 -5.40 13.09
C VAL A 61 7.66 -5.85 11.74
N VAL A 62 6.34 -5.92 11.61
CA VAL A 62 5.70 -6.10 10.30
C VAL A 62 5.57 -4.75 9.62
N LEU A 63 5.95 -4.67 8.34
CA LEU A 63 5.74 -3.54 7.47
C LEU A 63 4.87 -3.95 6.28
N ALA A 64 3.63 -3.45 6.24
CA ALA A 64 2.66 -3.74 5.20
C ALA A 64 2.25 -2.44 4.49
N GLY A 65 2.43 -2.39 3.18
CA GLY A 65 2.13 -1.21 2.37
C GLY A 65 0.69 -1.15 1.86
N GLY A 66 0.45 -0.29 0.88
CA GLY A 66 -0.84 -0.21 0.18
C GLY A 66 -1.09 -1.43 -0.70
N ILE A 67 -2.22 -1.43 -1.37
CA ILE A 67 -2.72 -2.54 -2.21
C ILE A 67 -1.71 -3.07 -3.26
N SER A 68 -0.79 -2.23 -3.73
CA SER A 68 0.22 -2.58 -4.73
C SER A 68 1.61 -2.85 -4.12
N ALA A 69 1.72 -2.84 -2.80
CA ALA A 69 2.97 -3.15 -2.12
C ALA A 69 3.22 -4.67 -2.11
N HIS A 70 4.48 -5.01 -2.01
CA HIS A 70 4.95 -6.39 -2.00
C HIS A 70 5.97 -6.58 -0.87
N ARG A 71 6.45 -7.82 -0.69
CA ARG A 71 7.38 -8.18 0.38
C ARG A 71 8.72 -7.44 0.36
N HIS A 72 9.16 -6.91 -0.78
CA HIS A 72 10.45 -6.23 -0.89
C HIS A 72 10.34 -4.76 -0.50
N VAL A 73 10.83 -4.41 0.68
CA VAL A 73 10.67 -3.07 1.28
C VAL A 73 11.82 -2.12 0.99
N ALA A 74 13.05 -2.64 0.93
CA ALA A 74 14.25 -1.85 0.63
C ALA A 74 15.35 -2.73 0.04
N ALA A 75 16.18 -2.13 -0.81
CA ALA A 75 17.38 -2.78 -1.33
C ALA A 75 18.30 -3.25 -0.21
N ASN A 76 18.87 -4.44 -0.37
CA ASN A 76 19.81 -5.02 0.55
C ASN A 76 20.84 -5.86 -0.21
N ALA A 77 21.82 -6.45 0.48
CA ALA A 77 22.92 -7.17 -0.16
C ALA A 77 22.47 -8.39 -0.98
N GLU A 78 21.39 -9.08 -0.52
CA GLU A 78 20.86 -10.28 -1.18
C GLU A 78 19.89 -9.92 -2.32
N PHE A 79 19.19 -8.78 -2.20
CA PHE A 79 18.15 -8.31 -3.11
C PHE A 79 18.37 -6.82 -3.40
N PRO A 80 19.19 -6.49 -4.40
CA PRO A 80 19.63 -5.11 -4.65
C PRO A 80 18.59 -4.24 -5.38
N GLU A 81 17.46 -4.81 -5.78
CA GLU A 81 16.40 -4.06 -6.45
C GLU A 81 15.80 -3.01 -5.50
N LYS A 82 15.30 -1.92 -6.04
CA LYS A 82 14.63 -0.88 -5.25
C LYS A 82 13.34 -1.39 -4.61
N GLY A 83 13.24 -1.27 -3.29
CA GLY A 83 12.01 -1.53 -2.54
C GLY A 83 11.05 -0.35 -2.55
N TRP A 84 9.84 -0.55 -2.02
CA TRP A 84 8.82 0.50 -1.96
C TRP A 84 8.95 1.40 -0.72
N ALA A 85 9.78 1.06 0.26
CA ALA A 85 9.92 1.75 1.54
C ALA A 85 11.36 2.19 1.87
N GLU A 86 12.20 2.45 0.86
CA GLU A 86 13.61 2.86 0.99
C GLU A 86 13.83 4.00 2.00
N GLY A 87 12.93 4.96 2.06
CA GLY A 87 13.05 6.09 2.98
C GLY A 87 12.81 5.74 4.45
N LEU A 88 12.26 4.57 4.74
CA LEU A 88 11.88 4.11 6.07
C LEU A 88 12.81 3.03 6.61
N VAL A 89 13.32 2.16 5.73
CA VAL A 89 14.08 0.95 6.05
C VAL A 89 15.52 1.14 5.63
N ALA A 90 16.35 1.58 6.55
CA ALA A 90 17.80 1.69 6.38
C ALA A 90 18.46 1.93 7.73
N ALA A 91 19.79 1.81 7.81
CA ALA A 91 20.58 2.17 8.98
C ALA A 91 20.29 3.62 9.43
N GLY A 92 19.97 3.82 10.68
CA GLY A 92 19.64 5.12 11.26
C GLY A 92 18.26 5.70 10.84
N ARG A 93 17.44 4.94 10.16
CA ARG A 93 16.04 5.30 9.83
C ARG A 93 15.06 4.75 10.87
N ALA A 94 13.78 5.10 10.70
CA ALA A 94 12.73 4.69 11.63
C ALA A 94 12.61 3.16 11.80
N LEU A 95 12.90 2.42 10.76
CA LEU A 95 12.97 0.96 10.75
C LEU A 95 14.41 0.55 10.42
N ASP A 96 15.26 0.62 11.43
CA ASP A 96 16.68 0.28 11.31
C ASP A 96 16.89 -1.25 11.43
N PRO A 97 17.31 -1.92 10.33
CA PRO A 97 17.52 -3.36 10.35
C PRO A 97 18.65 -3.82 11.28
N ALA A 98 19.53 -2.93 11.73
CA ALA A 98 20.56 -3.25 12.72
C ALA A 98 19.96 -3.53 14.12
N SER A 99 18.78 -2.95 14.41
CA SER A 99 18.09 -3.08 15.70
C SER A 99 16.75 -3.81 15.64
N LEU A 100 16.20 -3.98 14.44
CA LEU A 100 14.89 -4.60 14.20
C LEU A 100 15.00 -5.74 13.17
N ARG A 101 14.10 -6.71 13.28
CA ARG A 101 13.80 -7.67 12.22
C ARG A 101 12.52 -7.25 11.52
N ILE A 102 12.64 -6.79 10.28
CA ILE A 102 11.52 -6.27 9.49
C ILE A 102 10.97 -7.40 8.65
N LEU A 103 9.70 -7.74 8.87
CA LEU A 103 8.96 -8.73 8.11
C LEU A 103 7.97 -8.02 7.18
N ALA A 104 8.10 -8.25 5.88
CA ALA A 104 7.13 -7.85 4.89
C ALA A 104 6.64 -9.07 4.11
N PHE A 105 5.44 -9.01 3.57
CA PHE A 105 4.81 -10.13 2.89
C PHE A 105 3.96 -9.66 1.70
N ASP A 106 3.76 -10.57 0.75
CA ASP A 106 2.81 -10.34 -0.34
C ASP A 106 1.40 -10.65 0.18
N PHE A 107 0.43 -9.79 -0.10
CA PHE A 107 -0.97 -10.06 0.23
C PHE A 107 -1.45 -11.30 -0.52
N ILE A 108 -2.23 -12.17 0.14
CA ILE A 108 -2.84 -13.30 -0.56
C ILE A 108 -3.75 -12.77 -1.68
N GLY A 109 -3.72 -13.46 -2.82
CA GLY A 109 -4.41 -13.03 -4.03
C GLY A 109 -3.64 -12.00 -4.88
N ALA A 110 -2.51 -11.45 -4.42
CA ALA A 110 -1.70 -10.51 -5.21
C ALA A 110 -1.07 -11.14 -6.46
N ASP A 111 -0.99 -12.46 -6.52
CA ASP A 111 -0.53 -13.23 -7.69
C ASP A 111 -1.65 -13.58 -8.68
N GLY A 112 -2.90 -13.21 -8.40
CA GLY A 112 -4.06 -13.51 -9.21
C GLY A 112 -4.56 -14.96 -9.09
N ALA A 113 -4.02 -15.75 -8.16
CA ALA A 113 -4.39 -17.15 -8.00
C ALA A 113 -5.73 -17.38 -7.26
N LEU A 114 -6.29 -16.33 -6.65
CA LEU A 114 -7.54 -16.39 -5.90
C LEU A 114 -8.63 -15.59 -6.62
N ASP A 115 -9.57 -16.30 -7.24
CA ASP A 115 -10.75 -15.69 -7.88
C ASP A 115 -11.99 -15.81 -6.98
N LEU A 116 -11.92 -15.18 -5.81
CA LEU A 116 -13.02 -15.05 -4.83
C LEU A 116 -12.83 -13.81 -3.97
N PRO A 117 -13.89 -13.30 -3.32
CA PRO A 117 -13.76 -12.18 -2.40
C PRO A 117 -12.77 -12.49 -1.27
N ILE A 118 -11.81 -11.61 -1.06
CA ILE A 118 -10.79 -11.71 -0.01
C ILE A 118 -11.11 -10.64 1.04
N ASP A 119 -11.32 -11.04 2.30
CA ASP A 119 -11.51 -10.09 3.39
C ASP A 119 -10.15 -9.64 3.98
N THR A 120 -10.09 -8.45 4.54
CA THR A 120 -8.91 -8.02 5.30
C THR A 120 -8.63 -8.91 6.52
N ALA A 121 -9.66 -9.61 7.03
CA ALA A 121 -9.51 -10.63 8.04
C ALA A 121 -8.77 -11.87 7.52
N ASP A 122 -9.00 -12.27 6.25
CA ASP A 122 -8.28 -13.39 5.63
C ASP A 122 -6.78 -13.06 5.51
N GLN A 123 -6.43 -11.81 5.19
CA GLN A 123 -5.05 -11.35 5.17
C GLN A 123 -4.40 -11.40 6.57
N ALA A 124 -5.16 -11.04 7.60
CA ALA A 124 -4.69 -11.10 8.99
C ALA A 124 -4.46 -12.55 9.44
N ASP A 125 -5.36 -13.47 9.07
CA ASP A 125 -5.20 -14.90 9.38
C ASP A 125 -4.04 -15.53 8.60
N ALA A 126 -3.85 -15.13 7.34
CA ALA A 126 -2.70 -15.54 6.53
C ALA A 126 -1.37 -15.11 7.16
N LEU A 127 -1.29 -13.86 7.66
CA LEU A 127 -0.12 -13.41 8.41
C LEU A 127 0.10 -14.21 9.68
N ALA A 128 -0.96 -14.58 10.43
CA ALA A 128 -0.82 -15.39 11.62
C ALA A 128 -0.20 -16.76 11.32
N LEU A 129 -0.65 -17.43 10.24
CA LEU A 129 -0.06 -18.68 9.74
C LEU A 129 1.43 -18.49 9.36
N LEU A 130 1.75 -17.38 8.72
CA LEU A 130 3.14 -17.06 8.38
C LEU A 130 4.00 -16.89 9.62
N LEU A 131 3.50 -16.17 10.66
CA LEU A 131 4.23 -16.00 11.92
C LEU A 131 4.44 -17.34 12.64
N ASP A 132 3.46 -18.25 12.59
CA ASP A 132 3.59 -19.59 13.18
C ASP A 132 4.68 -20.40 12.46
N HIS A 133 4.70 -20.37 11.13
CA HIS A 133 5.74 -21.01 10.33
C HIS A 133 7.14 -20.46 10.64
N LEU A 134 7.26 -19.15 10.86
CA LEU A 134 8.53 -18.49 11.19
C LEU A 134 8.95 -18.61 12.66
N GLY A 135 8.13 -19.24 13.51
CA GLY A 135 8.37 -19.32 14.97
C GLY A 135 8.31 -17.96 15.67
N ILE A 136 7.64 -16.97 15.08
CA ILE A 136 7.51 -15.62 15.64
C ILE A 136 6.30 -15.59 16.56
N ALA A 137 6.51 -15.63 17.87
CA ALA A 137 5.42 -15.65 18.83
C ALA A 137 4.66 -14.31 18.90
N ARG A 138 5.34 -13.17 18.79
CA ARG A 138 4.75 -11.85 18.96
C ARG A 138 5.52 -10.77 18.22
N LEU A 139 4.78 -9.87 17.57
CA LEU A 139 5.31 -8.67 16.94
C LEU A 139 5.52 -7.54 17.96
N GLN A 140 6.64 -6.85 17.87
CA GLN A 140 6.87 -5.58 18.56
C GLN A 140 5.90 -4.49 18.06
N CYS A 141 5.71 -4.44 16.74
CA CYS A 141 4.82 -3.48 16.11
C CYS A 141 4.31 -4.03 14.77
N PHE A 142 3.09 -3.68 14.42
CA PHE A 142 2.58 -3.77 13.06
C PHE A 142 2.50 -2.34 12.51
N VAL A 143 3.22 -2.05 11.43
CA VAL A 143 3.17 -0.78 10.70
C VAL A 143 2.47 -1.02 9.38
N GLY A 144 1.28 -0.45 9.21
CA GLY A 144 0.47 -0.61 8.01
C GLY A 144 0.17 0.74 7.34
N TYR A 145 0.29 0.78 6.03
CA TYR A 145 -0.08 1.92 5.18
C TYR A 145 -1.30 1.56 4.36
N SER A 146 -2.33 2.42 4.33
CA SER A 146 -3.52 2.21 3.51
C SER A 146 -4.10 0.80 3.71
N TYR A 147 -4.10 -0.06 2.69
CA TYR A 147 -4.57 -1.44 2.80
C TYR A 147 -3.87 -2.23 3.90
N GLY A 148 -2.55 -2.07 4.05
CA GLY A 148 -1.80 -2.67 5.17
C GLY A 148 -2.27 -2.19 6.54
N ALA A 149 -2.76 -0.95 6.67
CA ALA A 149 -3.36 -0.46 7.92
C ALA A 149 -4.69 -1.17 8.23
N LEU A 150 -5.49 -1.46 7.20
CA LEU A 150 -6.75 -2.22 7.35
C LEU A 150 -6.47 -3.65 7.82
N VAL A 151 -5.47 -4.30 7.21
CA VAL A 151 -5.00 -5.63 7.61
C VAL A 151 -4.46 -5.60 9.04
N GLY A 152 -3.68 -4.59 9.40
CA GLY A 152 -3.15 -4.41 10.77
C GLY A 152 -4.25 -4.24 11.82
N GLN A 153 -5.33 -3.54 11.50
CA GLN A 153 -6.50 -3.42 12.37
C GLN A 153 -7.17 -4.78 12.60
N GLN A 154 -7.41 -5.56 11.54
CA GLN A 154 -7.95 -6.92 11.67
C GLN A 154 -7.00 -7.83 12.46
N PHE A 155 -5.68 -7.74 12.21
CA PHE A 155 -4.69 -8.51 12.96
C PHE A 155 -4.71 -8.17 14.46
N ALA A 156 -4.80 -6.90 14.80
CA ALA A 156 -4.86 -6.43 16.19
C ALA A 156 -6.16 -6.88 16.92
N ILE A 157 -7.26 -7.10 16.19
CA ILE A 157 -8.51 -7.63 16.74
C ILE A 157 -8.42 -9.15 16.90
N ARG A 158 -8.09 -9.87 15.84
CA ARG A 158 -8.19 -11.33 15.74
C ARG A 158 -7.04 -12.04 16.44
N HIS A 159 -5.86 -11.43 16.40
CA HIS A 159 -4.61 -11.98 16.93
C HIS A 159 -3.97 -11.04 17.97
N ARG A 160 -4.78 -10.45 18.85
CA ARG A 160 -4.38 -9.38 19.77
C ARG A 160 -3.14 -9.71 20.62
N GLN A 161 -2.96 -10.99 20.98
CA GLN A 161 -1.81 -11.43 21.76
C GLN A 161 -0.51 -11.51 20.95
N ARG A 162 -0.63 -11.50 19.61
CA ARG A 162 0.48 -11.63 18.67
C ARG A 162 1.10 -10.29 18.27
N VAL A 163 0.59 -9.16 18.78
CA VAL A 163 1.12 -7.82 18.50
C VAL A 163 1.08 -6.95 19.74
N GLN A 164 2.10 -6.11 19.91
CA GLN A 164 2.19 -5.20 21.05
C GLN A 164 1.61 -3.81 20.73
N LYS A 165 1.76 -3.35 19.49
CA LYS A 165 1.37 -2.01 19.05
C LYS A 165 1.01 -2.01 17.58
N LEU A 166 0.03 -1.17 17.20
CA LEU A 166 -0.34 -0.90 15.82
C LEU A 166 0.01 0.55 15.45
N ILE A 167 0.59 0.74 14.27
CA ILE A 167 0.70 2.05 13.61
C ILE A 167 -0.08 1.95 12.30
N ALA A 168 -1.20 2.65 12.21
CA ALA A 168 -2.08 2.68 11.05
C ALA A 168 -1.94 4.02 10.33
N VAL A 169 -1.35 4.01 9.13
CA VAL A 169 -1.12 5.21 8.32
C VAL A 169 -2.14 5.24 7.18
N SER A 170 -2.92 6.31 7.07
CA SER A 170 -3.96 6.50 6.05
C SER A 170 -4.88 5.29 5.93
N GLY A 171 -5.43 4.84 7.06
CA GLY A 171 -6.33 3.68 7.15
C GLY A 171 -7.37 3.86 8.25
N ALA A 172 -8.64 4.02 7.87
CA ALA A 172 -9.77 4.16 8.78
C ALA A 172 -10.44 2.80 9.08
N HIS A 173 -11.41 2.79 10.01
CA HIS A 173 -12.14 1.58 10.42
C HIS A 173 -13.16 1.07 9.39
N ARG A 174 -13.36 1.83 8.32
CA ARG A 174 -14.23 1.51 7.17
C ARG A 174 -13.81 2.35 5.96
N PRO A 175 -14.12 1.90 4.73
CA PRO A 175 -13.87 2.71 3.55
C PRO A 175 -14.80 3.93 3.51
N HIS A 176 -14.27 5.08 3.10
CA HIS A 176 -15.10 6.25 2.84
C HIS A 176 -15.93 6.04 1.56
N PRO A 177 -17.23 6.42 1.52
CA PRO A 177 -18.11 6.18 0.37
C PRO A 177 -17.58 6.78 -0.94
N TYR A 178 -16.94 7.94 -0.89
CA TYR A 178 -16.31 8.57 -2.06
C TYR A 178 -15.18 7.70 -2.64
N ALA A 179 -14.31 7.18 -1.79
CA ALA A 179 -13.24 6.29 -2.21
C ALA A 179 -13.77 4.95 -2.74
N ALA A 180 -14.83 4.40 -2.14
CA ALA A 180 -15.50 3.21 -2.64
C ALA A 180 -16.14 3.44 -4.01
N ALA A 181 -16.73 4.61 -4.26
CA ALA A 181 -17.27 4.98 -5.57
C ALA A 181 -16.17 5.03 -6.64
N TRP A 182 -15.01 5.64 -6.35
CA TRP A 182 -13.87 5.62 -7.25
C TRP A 182 -13.42 4.19 -7.59
N ARG A 183 -13.24 3.32 -6.59
CA ARG A 183 -12.87 1.92 -6.81
C ARG A 183 -13.91 1.15 -7.63
N ALA A 184 -15.19 1.42 -7.40
CA ALA A 184 -16.26 0.81 -8.19
C ALA A 184 -16.18 1.20 -9.67
N LEU A 185 -15.90 2.47 -9.99
CA LEU A 185 -15.70 2.93 -11.38
C LEU A 185 -14.45 2.30 -12.00
N GLN A 186 -13.37 2.21 -11.26
CA GLN A 186 -12.14 1.56 -11.70
C GLN A 186 -12.38 0.08 -12.04
N ARG A 187 -13.09 -0.67 -11.20
CA ARG A 187 -13.46 -2.08 -11.49
C ARG A 187 -14.38 -2.20 -12.70
N ARG A 188 -15.30 -1.23 -12.91
CA ARG A 188 -16.11 -1.18 -14.13
C ARG A 188 -15.29 -0.94 -15.40
N ALA A 189 -14.22 -0.12 -15.32
CA ALA A 189 -13.30 0.06 -16.45
C ALA A 189 -12.61 -1.27 -16.81
N VAL A 190 -12.20 -2.06 -15.83
CA VAL A 190 -11.65 -3.41 -16.07
C VAL A 190 -12.72 -4.32 -16.72
N ALA A 191 -13.93 -4.35 -16.18
CA ALA A 191 -15.01 -5.17 -16.73
C ALA A 191 -15.34 -4.81 -18.19
N LEU A 192 -15.34 -3.52 -18.54
CA LEU A 192 -15.51 -3.07 -19.92
C LEU A 192 -14.35 -3.56 -20.81
N GLY A 193 -13.11 -3.52 -20.32
CA GLY A 193 -11.96 -4.08 -21.02
C GLY A 193 -12.11 -5.59 -21.27
N GLN A 194 -12.58 -6.34 -20.28
CA GLN A 194 -12.83 -7.78 -20.42
C GLN A 194 -13.87 -8.09 -21.48
N LEU A 195 -14.95 -7.33 -21.58
CA LEU A 195 -15.97 -7.47 -22.64
C LEU A 195 -15.42 -7.25 -24.05
N GLN A 196 -14.34 -6.49 -24.19
CA GLN A 196 -13.67 -6.19 -25.46
C GLN A 196 -12.45 -7.10 -25.73
N CYS A 197 -12.24 -8.14 -24.94
CA CYS A 197 -11.02 -8.97 -24.94
C CYS A 197 -9.72 -8.14 -24.81
N ALA A 198 -9.79 -7.03 -24.06
CA ALA A 198 -8.73 -6.06 -23.85
C ALA A 198 -8.59 -5.70 -22.35
N GLU A 199 -8.56 -6.72 -21.50
CA GLU A 199 -8.53 -6.55 -20.04
C GLU A 199 -7.33 -5.72 -19.55
N SER A 200 -6.19 -5.82 -20.23
CA SER A 200 -5.02 -5.00 -19.94
C SER A 200 -5.27 -3.50 -20.17
N HIS A 201 -6.07 -3.14 -21.18
CA HIS A 201 -6.48 -1.75 -21.40
C HIS A 201 -7.43 -1.27 -20.29
N GLY A 202 -8.38 -2.13 -19.89
CA GLY A 202 -9.27 -1.82 -18.77
C GLY A 202 -8.51 -1.63 -17.45
N LEU A 203 -7.52 -2.48 -17.18
CA LEU A 203 -6.66 -2.38 -16.00
C LEU A 203 -5.77 -1.12 -16.06
N SER A 204 -5.20 -0.81 -17.23
CA SER A 204 -4.45 0.44 -17.44
C SER A 204 -5.29 1.67 -17.13
N LEU A 205 -6.52 1.73 -17.68
CA LEU A 205 -7.44 2.84 -17.44
C LEU A 205 -7.85 2.93 -15.96
N ALA A 206 -8.12 1.79 -15.31
CA ALA A 206 -8.40 1.76 -13.88
C ALA A 206 -7.24 2.34 -13.06
N ARG A 207 -5.99 2.03 -13.44
CA ARG A 207 -4.80 2.61 -12.80
C ARG A 207 -4.68 4.11 -13.02
N GLN A 208 -4.99 4.61 -14.21
CA GLN A 208 -4.99 6.04 -14.53
C GLN A 208 -5.99 6.80 -13.64
N PHE A 209 -7.22 6.29 -13.48
CA PHE A 209 -8.18 6.83 -12.52
C PHE A 209 -7.67 6.81 -11.08
N ALA A 210 -6.97 5.75 -10.68
CA ALA A 210 -6.36 5.67 -9.36
C ALA A 210 -5.31 6.78 -9.15
N MET A 211 -4.49 7.09 -10.16
CA MET A 211 -3.49 8.17 -10.05
C MET A 211 -4.12 9.53 -9.79
N LEU A 212 -5.28 9.84 -10.40
CA LEU A 212 -6.03 11.06 -10.12
C LEU A 212 -6.59 11.10 -8.70
N SER A 213 -6.93 9.95 -8.13
CA SER A 213 -7.47 9.87 -6.77
C SER A 213 -6.38 9.90 -5.68
N TYR A 214 -5.13 9.56 -6.02
CA TYR A 214 -4.00 9.50 -5.07
C TYR A 214 -3.26 10.83 -4.96
N ARG A 215 -3.48 11.74 -5.89
CA ARG A 215 -2.75 13.00 -5.98
C ARG A 215 -3.69 14.18 -5.89
N THR A 216 -3.13 15.33 -5.48
CA THR A 216 -3.89 16.55 -5.36
C THR A 216 -3.94 17.32 -6.68
N PRO A 217 -4.97 18.19 -6.91
CA PRO A 217 -4.98 19.11 -8.03
C PRO A 217 -3.77 20.03 -8.05
N GLU A 218 -3.26 20.42 -6.88
CA GLU A 218 -2.08 21.25 -6.71
C GLU A 218 -0.86 20.57 -7.31
N GLU A 219 -0.62 19.29 -7.01
CA GLU A 219 0.48 18.53 -7.61
C GLU A 219 0.32 18.40 -9.13
N PHE A 220 -0.91 18.21 -9.63
CA PHE A 220 -1.15 18.16 -11.06
C PHE A 220 -0.90 19.52 -11.73
N GLY A 221 -1.30 20.63 -11.10
CA GLY A 221 -1.02 21.98 -11.58
C GLY A 221 0.48 22.26 -11.64
N GLU A 222 1.24 21.91 -10.59
CA GLU A 222 2.70 22.10 -10.57
C GLU A 222 3.42 21.29 -11.68
N ARG A 223 2.92 20.10 -12.02
CA ARG A 223 3.62 19.17 -12.91
C ARG A 223 3.19 19.25 -14.36
N PHE A 224 1.95 19.59 -14.64
CA PHE A 224 1.32 19.41 -15.96
C PHE A 224 0.62 20.67 -16.47
N ASP A 225 0.90 21.85 -15.92
CA ASP A 225 0.38 23.13 -16.40
C ASP A 225 1.12 23.57 -17.68
N ALA A 226 0.79 22.90 -18.78
CA ALA A 226 1.30 23.21 -20.10
C ALA A 226 0.16 23.35 -21.11
N ALA A 227 0.35 24.13 -22.16
CA ALA A 227 -0.63 24.27 -23.22
C ALA A 227 -0.88 22.90 -23.91
N PRO A 228 -2.15 22.56 -24.21
CA PRO A 228 -2.44 21.35 -24.96
C PRO A 228 -1.87 21.42 -26.38
N GLU A 229 -1.52 20.26 -26.90
CA GLU A 229 -1.00 20.10 -28.26
C GLU A 229 -2.01 19.35 -29.15
N VAL A 230 -1.91 19.56 -30.47
CA VAL A 230 -2.69 18.77 -31.44
C VAL A 230 -1.72 17.78 -32.12
N VAL A 231 -1.88 16.50 -31.81
CA VAL A 231 -1.06 15.40 -32.34
C VAL A 231 -1.97 14.47 -33.15
N ASN A 232 -1.68 14.28 -34.44
CA ASN A 232 -2.46 13.41 -35.33
C ASN A 232 -3.97 13.74 -35.34
N GLY A 233 -4.33 15.04 -35.31
CA GLY A 233 -5.72 15.51 -35.33
C GLY A 233 -6.48 15.32 -34.02
N ARG A 234 -5.80 14.98 -32.92
CA ARG A 234 -6.38 14.86 -31.58
C ARG A 234 -5.67 15.79 -30.59
N VAL A 235 -6.42 16.34 -29.66
CA VAL A 235 -5.85 17.13 -28.56
C VAL A 235 -5.20 16.18 -27.55
N ARG A 236 -3.97 16.51 -27.15
CA ARG A 236 -3.27 15.88 -26.03
C ARG A 236 -2.95 16.92 -24.96
N VAL A 237 -3.05 16.51 -23.70
CA VAL A 237 -2.64 17.30 -22.54
C VAL A 237 -1.43 16.66 -21.87
N ALA A 238 -0.59 17.48 -21.20
CA ALA A 238 0.68 17.04 -20.64
C ALA A 238 0.57 15.86 -19.62
N ALA A 239 -0.58 15.75 -18.95
CA ALA A 239 -0.81 14.66 -17.98
C ALA A 239 -1.00 13.28 -18.64
N GLU A 240 -1.33 13.19 -19.94
CA GLU A 240 -1.64 11.92 -20.60
C GLU A 240 -0.45 10.97 -20.61
N ASP A 241 0.76 11.45 -20.92
CA ASP A 241 1.96 10.61 -20.94
C ASP A 241 2.28 10.01 -19.57
N TYR A 242 2.06 10.79 -18.50
CA TYR A 242 2.21 10.30 -17.13
C TYR A 242 1.18 9.22 -16.79
N LEU A 243 -0.08 9.42 -17.17
CA LEU A 243 -1.16 8.47 -16.93
C LEU A 243 -0.95 7.18 -17.72
N ASP A 244 -0.56 7.29 -19.00
CA ASP A 244 -0.24 6.15 -19.86
C ASP A 244 0.93 5.33 -19.31
N ALA A 245 2.02 5.99 -18.90
CA ALA A 245 3.18 5.33 -18.30
C ALA A 245 2.80 4.62 -16.99
N ALA A 246 2.01 5.26 -16.13
CA ALA A 246 1.55 4.67 -14.87
C ALA A 246 0.66 3.44 -15.12
N GLY A 247 -0.22 3.50 -16.12
CA GLY A 247 -1.07 2.38 -16.54
C GLY A 247 -0.24 1.21 -17.06
N ALA A 248 0.68 1.46 -18.00
CA ALA A 248 1.54 0.45 -18.60
C ALA A 248 2.41 -0.28 -17.55
N GLN A 249 3.05 0.48 -16.66
CA GLN A 249 3.85 -0.10 -15.58
C GLN A 249 3.02 -0.98 -14.64
N TYR A 250 1.77 -0.60 -14.40
CA TYR A 250 0.90 -1.36 -13.52
C TYR A 250 0.46 -2.68 -14.14
N VAL A 251 0.05 -2.65 -15.40
CA VAL A 251 -0.33 -3.84 -16.17
C VAL A 251 0.81 -4.86 -16.26
N ALA A 252 2.04 -4.40 -16.43
CA ALA A 252 3.21 -5.28 -16.55
C ALA A 252 3.48 -6.15 -15.30
N ARG A 253 2.93 -5.77 -14.13
CA ARG A 253 3.23 -6.43 -12.85
C ARG A 253 2.02 -6.90 -12.04
N THR A 254 0.81 -6.55 -12.48
CA THR A 254 -0.40 -6.80 -11.69
C THR A 254 -1.38 -7.62 -12.51
N PRO A 255 -1.68 -8.86 -12.10
CA PRO A 255 -2.77 -9.63 -12.69
C PRO A 255 -4.12 -8.93 -12.48
N VAL A 256 -5.02 -9.08 -13.45
CA VAL A 256 -6.35 -8.45 -13.40
C VAL A 256 -7.14 -8.93 -12.19
N ASP A 257 -7.14 -10.24 -11.92
CA ASP A 257 -7.85 -10.82 -10.78
C ASP A 257 -7.28 -10.30 -9.44
N ALA A 258 -5.95 -10.17 -9.34
CA ALA A 258 -5.33 -9.56 -8.17
C ALA A 258 -5.86 -8.15 -7.91
N TYR A 259 -5.92 -7.33 -8.96
CA TYR A 259 -6.45 -5.97 -8.84
C TYR A 259 -7.92 -5.96 -8.40
N LEU A 260 -8.76 -6.78 -9.03
CA LEU A 260 -10.18 -6.85 -8.72
C LEU A 260 -10.40 -7.29 -7.26
N ARG A 261 -9.80 -8.42 -6.85
CA ARG A 261 -10.02 -9.00 -5.53
C ARG A 261 -9.45 -8.15 -4.40
N LEU A 262 -8.26 -7.57 -4.57
CA LEU A 262 -7.68 -6.67 -3.57
C LEU A 262 -8.41 -5.33 -3.51
N SER A 263 -8.91 -4.80 -4.63
CA SER A 263 -9.75 -3.59 -4.66
C SER A 263 -11.08 -3.82 -3.92
N GLU A 264 -11.73 -4.97 -4.12
CA GLU A 264 -12.95 -5.37 -3.40
C GLU A 264 -12.66 -5.56 -1.90
N SER A 265 -11.51 -6.12 -1.55
CA SER A 265 -11.09 -6.33 -0.16
C SER A 265 -11.05 -5.04 0.65
N ILE A 266 -10.65 -3.92 0.03
CA ILE A 266 -10.72 -2.61 0.70
C ILE A 266 -12.18 -2.27 1.02
N ASP A 267 -13.11 -2.51 0.09
CA ASP A 267 -14.51 -2.15 0.26
C ASP A 267 -15.26 -3.06 1.26
N LEU A 268 -14.76 -4.29 1.47
CA LEU A 268 -15.27 -5.22 2.48
C LEU A 268 -14.82 -4.84 3.91
N HIS A 269 -13.76 -4.05 4.06
CA HIS A 269 -13.21 -3.74 5.37
C HIS A 269 -14.19 -2.94 6.22
N ARG A 270 -14.57 -3.50 7.36
CA ARG A 270 -15.33 -2.81 8.40
C ARG A 270 -15.05 -3.43 9.75
N ILE A 271 -14.64 -2.62 10.70
CA ILE A 271 -14.39 -3.05 12.08
C ILE A 271 -15.10 -2.11 13.09
N ASP A 272 -15.29 -2.62 14.27
CA ASP A 272 -15.54 -1.79 15.46
C ASP A 272 -14.17 -1.40 16.05
N PRO A 273 -13.83 -0.10 16.09
CA PRO A 273 -12.56 0.34 16.67
C PRO A 273 -12.36 -0.08 18.12
N ALA A 274 -13.45 -0.20 18.90
CA ALA A 274 -13.39 -0.61 20.29
C ALA A 274 -12.87 -2.06 20.47
N ALA A 275 -12.96 -2.88 19.42
CA ALA A 275 -12.44 -4.25 19.43
C ALA A 275 -10.89 -4.30 19.39
N ILE A 276 -10.22 -3.22 18.96
CA ILE A 276 -8.76 -3.14 19.01
C ILE A 276 -8.32 -2.87 20.45
N GLN A 277 -7.63 -3.85 21.03
CA GLN A 277 -7.23 -3.82 22.44
C GLN A 277 -5.73 -3.51 22.66
N VAL A 278 -5.00 -3.15 21.61
CA VAL A 278 -3.58 -2.78 21.68
C VAL A 278 -3.40 -1.26 21.48
N PRO A 279 -2.34 -0.66 22.04
CA PRO A 279 -2.01 0.74 21.77
C PRO A 279 -1.89 0.97 20.26
N THR A 280 -2.59 1.98 19.76
CA THR A 280 -2.68 2.26 18.32
C THR A 280 -2.38 3.72 18.04
N VAL A 281 -1.41 3.95 17.15
CA VAL A 281 -1.14 5.27 16.58
C VAL A 281 -1.78 5.34 15.20
N VAL A 282 -2.68 6.27 15.01
CA VAL A 282 -3.27 6.58 13.71
C VAL A 282 -2.54 7.78 13.13
N VAL A 283 -1.99 7.62 11.93
CA VAL A 283 -1.35 8.70 11.19
C VAL A 283 -2.25 9.06 10.02
N ALA A 284 -2.74 10.29 10.00
CA ALA A 284 -3.59 10.81 8.93
C ALA A 284 -2.84 11.88 8.14
N VAL A 285 -3.17 12.03 6.86
CA VAL A 285 -2.73 13.16 6.03
C VAL A 285 -3.89 14.14 5.88
N GLU A 286 -3.65 15.43 6.13
CA GLU A 286 -4.73 16.45 6.22
C GLU A 286 -5.54 16.56 4.91
N GLY A 287 -4.88 16.46 3.77
CA GLY A 287 -5.49 16.55 2.42
C GLY A 287 -5.92 15.22 1.80
N ASP A 288 -5.80 14.10 2.50
CA ASP A 288 -6.13 12.77 1.96
C ASP A 288 -7.64 12.69 1.64
N ARG A 289 -7.97 12.48 0.37
CA ARG A 289 -9.37 12.39 -0.11
C ARG A 289 -9.92 10.97 -0.09
N LEU A 290 -9.05 9.97 -0.03
CA LEU A 290 -9.44 8.56 0.01
C LEU A 290 -9.68 8.08 1.43
N VAL A 291 -8.89 8.60 2.38
CA VAL A 291 -9.03 8.36 3.81
C VAL A 291 -9.09 9.70 4.53
N PRO A 292 -10.23 10.39 4.48
CA PRO A 292 -10.36 11.72 5.06
C PRO A 292 -9.98 11.77 6.55
N LEU A 293 -9.37 12.88 6.96
CA LEU A 293 -8.96 13.10 8.35
C LEU A 293 -10.11 12.81 9.35
N ALA A 294 -11.35 13.16 9.00
CA ALA A 294 -12.52 12.90 9.85
C ALA A 294 -12.74 11.41 10.13
N ASP A 295 -12.48 10.51 9.15
CA ASP A 295 -12.61 9.06 9.34
C ASP A 295 -11.48 8.52 10.24
N CYS A 296 -10.27 9.10 10.16
CA CYS A 296 -9.17 8.80 11.08
C CYS A 296 -9.45 9.29 12.51
N VAL A 297 -10.05 10.46 12.66
CA VAL A 297 -10.53 10.98 13.96
C VAL A 297 -11.57 10.01 14.55
N GLY A 298 -12.57 9.60 13.78
CA GLY A 298 -13.58 8.63 14.22
C GLY A 298 -12.98 7.28 14.64
N LEU A 299 -11.93 6.81 13.94
CA LEU A 299 -11.17 5.63 14.38
C LEU A 299 -10.55 5.85 15.76
N VAL A 300 -9.87 6.99 15.98
CA VAL A 300 -9.21 7.31 17.27
C VAL A 300 -10.22 7.46 18.40
N GLU A 301 -11.35 8.12 18.16
CA GLU A 301 -12.45 8.25 19.13
C GLU A 301 -12.96 6.87 19.56
N GLY A 302 -13.17 5.96 18.62
CA GLY A 302 -13.62 4.60 18.91
C GLY A 302 -12.58 3.73 19.61
N LEU A 303 -11.28 4.00 19.42
CA LEU A 303 -10.17 3.37 20.15
C LEU A 303 -10.12 3.82 21.63
N GLY A 304 -10.68 4.98 21.96
CA GLY A 304 -10.64 5.57 23.28
C GLY A 304 -9.19 5.78 23.78
N PRO A 305 -8.86 5.43 25.03
CA PRO A 305 -7.53 5.71 25.62
C PRO A 305 -6.37 4.94 24.94
N ARG A 306 -6.65 4.00 24.08
CA ARG A 306 -5.64 3.23 23.33
C ARG A 306 -5.23 3.90 22.04
N GLY A 307 -6.04 4.86 21.55
CA GLY A 307 -5.83 5.59 20.31
C GLY A 307 -5.00 6.86 20.50
N SER A 308 -4.15 7.18 19.54
CA SER A 308 -3.52 8.50 19.41
C SER A 308 -3.46 8.89 17.94
N LEU A 309 -3.72 10.18 17.66
CA LEU A 309 -3.67 10.74 16.31
C LEU A 309 -2.38 11.49 16.06
N ARG A 310 -1.82 11.31 14.89
CA ARG A 310 -0.77 12.15 14.31
C ARG A 310 -1.26 12.65 12.96
N VAL A 311 -1.22 13.95 12.73
CA VAL A 311 -1.64 14.54 11.45
C VAL A 311 -0.39 15.05 10.72
N LEU A 312 -0.23 14.58 9.50
CA LEU A 312 0.79 15.06 8.58
C LEU A 312 0.15 16.14 7.69
N ARG A 313 0.85 17.24 7.52
CA ARG A 313 0.50 18.29 6.58
C ARG A 313 1.36 18.14 5.34
N SER A 314 0.72 17.88 4.21
CA SER A 314 1.39 17.72 2.93
C SER A 314 0.53 18.35 1.84
N PRO A 315 1.11 19.14 0.90
CA PRO A 315 0.38 19.64 -0.24
C PRO A 315 0.02 18.53 -1.25
N TYR A 316 0.62 17.37 -1.10
CA TYR A 316 0.44 16.23 -2.04
C TYR A 316 -0.61 15.20 -1.57
N GLY A 317 -1.32 15.49 -0.50
CA GLY A 317 -2.38 14.61 0.02
C GLY A 317 -1.89 13.46 0.89
#